data_ac7c90f87bd889255e0b990665f28b05
#
_entry.id   ac7c90f87bd889255e0b990665f28b05
#
_cell.length_a   1.000
_cell.length_b   1.000
_cell.length_c   1.000
_cell.angle_alpha   90.00
_cell.angle_beta   90.00
_cell.angle_gamma   90.00
#
_symmetry.space_group_name_H-M   'P 1'
#
loop_
_entity.id
_entity.type
_entity.pdbx_description
1 polymer ?
#
loop_
_entity_poly.entity_id
_entity_poly.type
_entity_poly.pdbx_seq_one_letter_code
_entity_poly.pdbx_strand_id
1 'polypeptide(L)'
;MSKTSVTKTRSMLDAYELGDFFLASPKRTIMGKGIFSVVDEAPKTKKPILGLAARVEEALEQAKRAGHPYPIAMGAVPFDYSEYSEIIIPKEVDLSGPLDITVEQRGNFSYMHPYEMQPIPEPEEYMDGVNQGLGEISLGHIDKIVVSRALDFKTGEQVDVKQLLKNLAQYNKQGYTFAVDLSEEKTLSKKKRTANGKRTLIGASPELLVSKNGKTLFANPLAGSRPRSDDPEEDQRRALELLNSEKDLYEHAVVVDMVREALTPFCETIEVPTLPSLIKTDAMWHLSTEIYGTLKQANTSSLELAITLHPTPAVCGYPTSLARDAIYEIEPFDRGFFTGMVGWCDANGDGEWIVTIRCAEVKERSMRLFAGAGVVAGSKAEEELNETEAKFRTMLHAMGIKD
;
A
#
# COMPACT_ATOMS: atom_id res chain seq x y z
N MET A 1 27.56 0.57 23.79
CA MET A 1 27.05 -0.64 23.10
C MET A 1 25.56 -0.66 23.33
N SER A 2 24.80 -0.08 22.37
CA SER A 2 23.34 -0.07 22.39
C SER A 2 22.86 -1.48 22.05
N LYS A 3 22.09 -2.09 22.96
CA LYS A 3 21.44 -3.37 22.72
C LYS A 3 20.31 -3.14 21.70
N THR A 4 20.58 -3.43 20.43
CA THR A 4 19.52 -3.72 19.51
C THR A 4 18.89 -5.03 19.96
N SER A 5 17.77 -4.96 20.62
CA SER A 5 17.04 -6.12 21.11
C SER A 5 16.44 -6.84 19.89
N VAL A 6 17.08 -7.93 19.45
CA VAL A 6 16.49 -8.85 18.48
C VAL A 6 15.40 -9.62 19.22
N THR A 7 14.19 -9.08 19.17
CA THR A 7 13.01 -9.71 19.76
C THR A 7 12.47 -10.74 18.77
N LYS A 8 12.02 -11.91 19.25
CA LYS A 8 11.41 -12.93 18.38
C LYS A 8 10.17 -12.34 17.70
N THR A 9 10.00 -12.58 16.41
CA THR A 9 8.96 -12.01 15.51
C THR A 9 7.53 -12.08 16.08
N ARG A 10 7.19 -13.15 16.79
CA ARG A 10 5.89 -13.32 17.46
C ARG A 10 5.64 -12.26 18.54
N SER A 11 6.68 -11.80 19.22
CA SER A 11 6.57 -10.79 20.26
C SER A 11 6.25 -9.39 19.74
N MET A 12 6.56 -9.06 18.47
CA MET A 12 6.28 -7.73 17.91
C MET A 12 4.79 -7.51 17.65
N LEU A 13 4.08 -8.50 17.08
CA LEU A 13 2.62 -8.41 16.94
C LEU A 13 1.91 -8.34 18.29
N ASP A 14 2.42 -9.07 19.29
CA ASP A 14 1.88 -9.02 20.66
C ASP A 14 2.23 -7.73 21.38
N ALA A 15 3.36 -7.11 21.04
CA ALA A 15 3.83 -5.85 21.61
C ALA A 15 3.25 -4.61 20.92
N TYR A 16 2.59 -4.76 19.76
CA TYR A 16 1.95 -3.64 19.06
C TYR A 16 0.85 -3.00 19.91
N GLU A 17 0.88 -1.69 20.00
CA GLU A 17 -0.15 -0.88 20.64
C GLU A 17 -0.72 0.12 19.64
N LEU A 18 -1.98 0.49 19.83
CA LEU A 18 -2.67 1.45 18.96
C LEU A 18 -1.97 2.81 18.99
N GLY A 19 -1.47 3.25 17.84
CA GLY A 19 -0.65 4.45 17.69
C GLY A 19 0.80 4.15 17.28
N ASP A 20 1.24 2.88 17.37
CA ASP A 20 2.53 2.46 16.86
C ASP A 20 2.50 2.34 15.32
N PHE A 21 3.67 2.52 14.70
CA PHE A 21 3.89 2.12 13.31
C PHE A 21 4.30 0.65 13.27
N PHE A 22 3.72 -0.12 12.35
CA PHE A 22 4.09 -1.51 12.12
C PHE A 22 4.18 -1.79 10.61
N LEU A 23 5.27 -2.41 10.18
CA LEU A 23 5.43 -2.94 8.82
C LEU A 23 6.21 -4.25 8.87
N ALA A 24 5.56 -5.33 8.44
CA ALA A 24 6.19 -6.61 8.19
C ALA A 24 6.31 -6.84 6.69
N SER A 25 7.48 -7.23 6.24
CA SER A 25 7.80 -7.58 4.86
C SER A 25 8.38 -9.00 4.77
N PRO A 26 8.54 -9.56 3.55
CA PRO A 26 9.21 -10.84 3.37
C PRO A 26 10.65 -10.88 3.87
N LYS A 27 11.27 -9.73 4.12
CA LYS A 27 12.67 -9.62 4.56
C LYS A 27 12.83 -9.29 6.04
N ARG A 28 11.91 -8.52 6.63
CA ARG A 28 12.02 -8.00 7.99
C ARG A 28 10.70 -7.52 8.54
N THR A 29 10.67 -7.30 9.84
CA THR A 29 9.60 -6.59 10.54
C THR A 29 10.17 -5.39 11.26
N ILE A 30 9.52 -4.22 11.10
CA ILE A 30 9.87 -2.97 11.77
C ILE A 30 8.67 -2.46 12.55
N MET A 31 8.90 -1.99 13.78
CA MET A 31 7.89 -1.35 14.60
C MET A 31 8.47 -0.08 15.22
N GLY A 32 7.79 1.04 15.03
CA GLY A 32 8.14 2.35 15.59
C GLY A 32 7.21 2.73 16.73
N LYS A 33 7.77 3.09 17.88
CA LYS A 33 7.03 3.42 19.10
C LYS A 33 7.24 4.87 19.53
N GLY A 34 6.13 5.51 19.86
CA GLY A 34 6.12 6.91 20.29
C GLY A 34 6.63 7.84 19.19
N ILE A 35 6.53 9.13 19.41
CA ILE A 35 6.95 10.16 18.43
C ILE A 35 8.12 10.95 19.01
N PHE A 36 9.29 10.89 18.35
CA PHE A 36 10.42 11.77 18.61
C PHE A 36 10.23 13.11 17.90
N SER A 37 9.93 13.05 16.58
CA SER A 37 9.56 14.22 15.79
C SER A 37 8.59 13.83 14.67
N VAL A 38 7.84 14.81 14.19
CA VAL A 38 7.00 14.72 13.00
C VAL A 38 7.74 15.43 11.88
N VAL A 39 7.71 14.88 10.67
CA VAL A 39 8.27 15.58 9.51
C VAL A 39 7.36 16.77 9.20
N ASP A 40 7.94 17.98 9.18
CA ASP A 40 7.20 19.20 8.99
C ASP A 40 6.41 19.20 7.68
N GLU A 41 5.19 19.73 7.78
CA GLU A 41 4.35 19.99 6.61
C GLU A 41 5.05 20.96 5.67
N ALA A 42 4.90 20.76 4.36
CA ALA A 42 5.35 21.76 3.39
C ALA A 42 4.67 23.10 3.66
N PRO A 43 5.38 24.22 3.52
CA PRO A 43 4.73 25.52 3.48
C PRO A 43 3.62 25.44 2.43
N LYS A 44 2.45 26.08 2.68
CA LYS A 44 1.21 26.04 1.86
C LYS A 44 1.53 26.01 0.35
N THR A 45 1.78 24.82 -0.17
CA THR A 45 2.02 24.55 -1.60
C THR A 45 0.86 23.72 -2.14
N LYS A 46 0.59 23.85 -3.44
CA LYS A 46 -0.42 23.02 -4.11
C LYS A 46 -0.01 21.53 -4.22
N LYS A 47 1.25 21.20 -3.94
CA LYS A 47 1.80 19.84 -4.08
C LYS A 47 2.80 19.56 -2.94
N PRO A 48 2.32 19.25 -1.71
CA PRO A 48 3.17 19.00 -0.54
C PRO A 48 4.16 17.85 -0.71
N ILE A 49 3.85 16.85 -1.54
CA ILE A 49 4.74 15.71 -1.82
C ILE A 49 6.06 16.14 -2.47
N LEU A 50 6.04 17.24 -3.25
CA LEU A 50 7.27 17.75 -3.83
C LEU A 50 8.19 18.30 -2.73
N GLY A 51 9.43 17.80 -2.71
CA GLY A 51 10.41 18.11 -1.68
C GLY A 51 10.24 17.33 -0.37
N LEU A 52 9.30 16.36 -0.29
CA LEU A 52 9.12 15.51 0.89
C LEU A 52 10.39 14.74 1.23
N ALA A 53 11.08 14.17 0.24
CA ALA A 53 12.34 13.45 0.48
C ALA A 53 13.39 14.33 1.15
N ALA A 54 13.56 15.58 0.69
CA ALA A 54 14.50 16.54 1.31
C ALA A 54 14.09 16.92 2.75
N ARG A 55 12.79 17.09 3.02
CA ARG A 55 12.30 17.37 4.38
C ARG A 55 12.52 16.19 5.33
N VAL A 56 12.34 14.97 4.83
CA VAL A 56 12.62 13.74 5.61
C VAL A 56 14.11 13.63 5.90
N GLU A 57 14.98 13.87 4.92
CA GLU A 57 16.44 13.88 5.10
C GLU A 57 16.86 14.92 6.17
N GLU A 58 16.32 16.13 6.08
CA GLU A 58 16.59 17.18 7.07
C GLU A 58 16.11 16.78 8.47
N ALA A 59 14.91 16.20 8.59
CA ALA A 59 14.36 15.73 9.87
C ALA A 59 15.21 14.60 10.49
N LEU A 60 15.70 13.66 9.67
CA LEU A 60 16.62 12.59 10.10
C LEU A 60 17.97 13.15 10.61
N GLU A 61 18.55 14.13 9.91
CA GLU A 61 19.75 14.81 10.33
C GLU A 61 19.56 15.63 11.64
N GLN A 62 18.41 16.30 11.78
CA GLN A 62 18.06 17.00 13.02
C GLN A 62 17.90 16.03 14.20
N ALA A 63 17.22 14.90 14.00
CA ALA A 63 17.09 13.86 15.02
C ALA A 63 18.44 13.30 15.45
N LYS A 64 19.35 13.06 14.50
CA LYS A 64 20.73 12.62 14.78
C LYS A 64 21.51 13.65 15.60
N ARG A 65 21.44 14.94 15.23
CA ARG A 65 22.06 16.05 15.98
C ARG A 65 21.48 16.20 17.38
N ALA A 66 20.18 15.89 17.56
CA ALA A 66 19.51 15.90 18.86
C ALA A 66 19.82 14.65 19.71
N GLY A 67 20.68 13.74 19.24
CA GLY A 67 21.14 12.56 19.97
C GLY A 67 20.27 11.32 19.78
N HIS A 68 19.36 11.29 18.79
CA HIS A 68 18.62 10.06 18.47
C HIS A 68 19.60 8.96 18.01
N PRO A 69 19.62 7.78 18.64
CA PRO A 69 20.67 6.78 18.40
C PRO A 69 20.58 6.14 17.01
N TYR A 70 19.39 6.01 16.46
CA TYR A 70 19.13 5.38 15.16
C TYR A 70 17.86 5.96 14.52
N PRO A 71 17.94 7.16 13.92
CA PRO A 71 16.77 7.80 13.36
C PRO A 71 16.31 7.10 12.10
N ILE A 72 15.02 6.74 12.06
CA ILE A 72 14.31 6.18 10.91
C ILE A 72 13.03 6.99 10.74
N ALA A 73 12.78 7.46 9.53
CA ALA A 73 11.50 8.05 9.16
C ALA A 73 10.56 6.94 8.67
N MET A 74 9.31 6.93 9.13
CA MET A 74 8.31 5.94 8.75
C MET A 74 6.91 6.53 8.76
N GLY A 75 6.05 6.01 7.89
CA GLY A 75 4.68 6.52 7.80
C GLY A 75 4.00 6.21 6.48
N ALA A 76 3.03 7.06 6.14
CA ALA A 76 2.20 6.95 4.94
C ALA A 76 2.21 8.23 4.10
N VAL A 77 2.14 8.06 2.78
CA VAL A 77 2.01 9.13 1.80
C VAL A 77 0.71 8.91 1.04
N PRO A 78 -0.16 9.94 0.91
CA PRO A 78 -1.46 9.81 0.26
C PRO A 78 -1.36 9.63 -1.26
N PHE A 79 -2.49 9.24 -1.88
CA PHE A 79 -2.61 9.16 -3.34
C PHE A 79 -2.48 10.54 -3.99
N ASP A 80 -3.13 11.54 -3.41
CA ASP A 80 -3.13 12.90 -3.96
C ASP A 80 -1.90 13.71 -3.54
N TYR A 81 -1.29 14.36 -4.52
CA TYR A 81 -0.14 15.25 -4.30
C TYR A 81 -0.46 16.52 -3.51
N SER A 82 -1.75 16.89 -3.43
CA SER A 82 -2.23 18.06 -2.68
C SER A 82 -2.45 17.78 -1.20
N GLU A 83 -2.47 16.50 -0.80
CA GLU A 83 -2.63 16.09 0.59
C GLU A 83 -1.30 15.95 1.34
N TYR A 84 -1.38 15.97 2.68
CA TYR A 84 -0.21 15.89 3.54
C TYR A 84 0.12 14.44 3.90
N SER A 85 1.41 14.16 3.96
CA SER A 85 1.94 12.86 4.35
C SER A 85 2.01 12.75 5.88
N GLU A 86 1.75 11.56 6.41
CA GLU A 86 1.89 11.23 7.83
C GLU A 86 3.21 10.49 8.06
N ILE A 87 4.31 11.25 8.22
CA ILE A 87 5.65 10.69 8.45
C ILE A 87 6.19 11.15 9.79
N ILE A 88 6.69 10.22 10.58
CA ILE A 88 7.28 10.44 11.90
C ILE A 88 8.69 9.86 11.98
N ILE A 89 9.47 10.36 12.92
CA ILE A 89 10.63 9.69 13.47
C ILE A 89 10.20 9.18 14.85
N PRO A 90 10.12 7.86 15.10
CA PRO A 90 9.71 7.33 16.38
C PRO A 90 10.80 7.50 17.44
N LYS A 91 10.44 7.41 18.73
CA LYS A 91 11.41 7.40 19.85
C LYS A 91 12.20 6.12 19.91
N GLU A 92 11.55 5.01 19.62
CA GLU A 92 12.11 3.66 19.67
C GLU A 92 11.76 2.90 18.41
N VAL A 93 12.69 2.09 17.92
CA VAL A 93 12.50 1.23 16.77
C VAL A 93 12.90 -0.19 17.12
N ASP A 94 11.95 -1.11 17.00
CA ASP A 94 12.18 -2.54 17.08
C ASP A 94 12.34 -3.12 15.67
N LEU A 95 13.39 -3.93 15.46
CA LEU A 95 13.68 -4.61 14.21
C LEU A 95 13.78 -6.13 14.46
N SER A 96 13.17 -6.91 13.56
CA SER A 96 13.35 -8.36 13.55
C SER A 96 13.37 -8.92 12.12
N GLY A 97 13.61 -10.23 11.98
CA GLY A 97 13.45 -10.94 10.71
C GLY A 97 11.99 -10.95 10.21
N PRO A 98 11.73 -11.69 9.13
CA PRO A 98 10.36 -11.89 8.61
C PRO A 98 9.42 -12.46 9.67
N LEU A 99 8.11 -12.22 9.50
CA LEU A 99 7.11 -12.82 10.37
C LEU A 99 7.09 -14.34 10.19
N ASP A 100 7.38 -15.07 11.28
CA ASP A 100 7.22 -16.52 11.33
C ASP A 100 5.91 -16.87 12.06
N ILE A 101 4.86 -17.05 11.27
CA ILE A 101 3.52 -17.38 11.81
C ILE A 101 3.25 -18.86 11.55
N THR A 102 3.36 -19.67 12.62
CA THR A 102 3.05 -21.09 12.55
C THR A 102 1.56 -21.35 12.50
N VAL A 103 1.16 -22.42 11.79
CA VAL A 103 -0.25 -22.80 11.51
C VAL A 103 -1.08 -23.09 12.77
N GLU A 104 -0.44 -23.39 13.90
CA GLU A 104 -1.10 -23.72 15.18
C GLU A 104 -1.89 -22.56 15.81
N GLN A 105 -1.80 -21.35 15.22
CA GLN A 105 -2.46 -20.16 15.73
C GLN A 105 -3.68 -19.73 14.93
N ARG A 106 -4.18 -20.58 14.05
CA ARG A 106 -5.46 -20.37 13.36
C ARG A 106 -6.63 -20.50 14.36
N GLY A 107 -6.77 -19.50 15.21
CA GLY A 107 -7.99 -19.36 16.00
C GLY A 107 -9.17 -19.10 15.05
N ASN A 108 -10.32 -19.71 15.32
CA ASN A 108 -11.57 -19.32 14.70
C ASN A 108 -11.94 -17.92 15.20
N PHE A 109 -11.48 -16.90 14.50
CA PHE A 109 -11.80 -15.52 14.83
C PHE A 109 -13.10 -15.13 14.16
N SER A 110 -14.21 -15.35 14.85
CA SER A 110 -15.48 -14.69 14.52
C SER A 110 -15.45 -13.30 15.13
N TYR A 111 -15.25 -12.27 14.33
CA TYR A 111 -14.88 -10.96 14.85
C TYR A 111 -15.98 -9.92 14.81
N MET A 112 -16.97 -10.00 13.96
CA MET A 112 -17.91 -8.89 13.86
C MET A 112 -19.34 -9.32 14.08
N HIS A 113 -19.85 -8.94 15.24
CA HIS A 113 -21.28 -8.91 15.52
C HIS A 113 -21.89 -7.63 14.94
N PRO A 114 -23.21 -7.59 14.75
CA PRO A 114 -23.87 -7.06 13.58
C PRO A 114 -23.25 -5.77 13.09
N TYR A 115 -22.97 -5.74 11.83
CA TYR A 115 -22.42 -4.58 11.14
C TYR A 115 -23.42 -4.12 10.07
N GLU A 116 -23.42 -2.80 9.85
CA GLU A 116 -23.99 -2.23 8.63
C GLU A 116 -22.86 -2.14 7.61
N MET A 117 -23.12 -2.62 6.39
CA MET A 117 -22.18 -2.55 5.28
C MET A 117 -22.83 -1.78 4.14
N GLN A 118 -22.12 -0.79 3.61
CA GLN A 118 -22.57 0.04 2.50
C GLN A 118 -21.47 0.14 1.43
N PRO A 119 -21.71 -0.29 0.18
CA PRO A 119 -20.80 -0.04 -0.93
C PRO A 119 -20.81 1.44 -1.34
N ILE A 120 -19.67 1.94 -1.81
CA ILE A 120 -19.49 3.29 -2.34
C ILE A 120 -18.55 3.24 -3.56
N PRO A 121 -19.04 3.47 -4.78
CA PRO A 121 -20.46 3.53 -5.15
C PRO A 121 -21.16 2.16 -5.08
N GLU A 122 -22.47 2.15 -5.30
CA GLU A 122 -23.23 0.92 -5.52
C GLU A 122 -22.70 0.16 -6.76
N PRO A 123 -22.88 -1.17 -6.84
CA PRO A 123 -22.31 -1.98 -7.93
C PRO A 123 -22.64 -1.47 -9.34
N GLU A 124 -23.86 -1.04 -9.59
CA GLU A 124 -24.31 -0.50 -10.87
C GLU A 124 -23.58 0.81 -11.20
N GLU A 125 -23.46 1.72 -10.25
CA GLU A 125 -22.76 2.99 -10.41
C GLU A 125 -21.25 2.77 -10.62
N TYR A 126 -20.65 1.74 -9.97
CA TYR A 126 -19.27 1.34 -10.23
C TYR A 126 -19.08 0.88 -11.69
N MET A 127 -19.98 0.04 -12.19
CA MET A 127 -19.94 -0.42 -13.60
C MET A 127 -20.09 0.75 -14.57
N ASP A 128 -20.91 1.74 -14.25
CA ASP A 128 -21.02 2.97 -15.04
C ASP A 128 -19.71 3.75 -15.04
N GLY A 129 -19.02 3.84 -13.89
CA GLY A 129 -17.69 4.44 -13.79
C GLY A 129 -16.63 3.71 -14.62
N VAL A 130 -16.65 2.38 -14.65
CA VAL A 130 -15.79 1.57 -15.52
C VAL A 130 -16.07 1.88 -17.00
N ASN A 131 -17.36 1.97 -17.39
CA ASN A 131 -17.75 2.32 -18.74
C ASN A 131 -17.32 3.74 -19.13
N GLN A 132 -17.35 4.72 -18.21
CA GLN A 132 -16.79 6.05 -18.44
C GLN A 132 -15.29 5.99 -18.71
N GLY A 133 -14.53 5.23 -17.89
CA GLY A 133 -13.10 5.00 -18.12
C GLY A 133 -12.81 4.35 -19.49
N LEU A 134 -13.60 3.37 -19.90
CA LEU A 134 -13.53 2.77 -21.25
C LEU A 134 -13.83 3.80 -22.36
N GLY A 135 -14.71 4.76 -22.11
CA GLY A 135 -14.96 5.90 -22.99
C GLY A 135 -13.71 6.73 -23.22
N GLU A 136 -12.98 7.12 -22.16
CA GLU A 136 -11.74 7.88 -22.25
C GLU A 136 -10.64 7.11 -22.99
N ILE A 137 -10.56 5.78 -22.77
CA ILE A 137 -9.63 4.90 -23.49
C ILE A 137 -9.99 4.85 -24.99
N SER A 138 -11.26 4.73 -25.32
CA SER A 138 -11.72 4.67 -26.73
C SER A 138 -11.47 5.95 -27.51
N LEU A 139 -11.45 7.10 -26.82
CA LEU A 139 -11.09 8.41 -27.37
C LEU A 139 -9.58 8.60 -27.52
N GLY A 140 -8.78 7.69 -26.99
CA GLY A 140 -7.32 7.76 -27.01
C GLY A 140 -6.73 8.82 -26.04
N HIS A 141 -7.52 9.23 -25.04
CA HIS A 141 -7.04 10.17 -24.02
C HIS A 141 -6.11 9.49 -23.02
N ILE A 142 -6.44 8.24 -22.65
CA ILE A 142 -5.67 7.40 -21.75
C ILE A 142 -5.59 5.97 -22.30
N ASP A 143 -4.56 5.23 -21.89
CA ASP A 143 -4.37 3.82 -22.26
C ASP A 143 -4.90 2.88 -21.18
N LYS A 144 -4.89 3.36 -19.94
CA LYS A 144 -5.28 2.61 -18.74
C LYS A 144 -5.82 3.56 -17.67
N ILE A 145 -6.81 3.08 -16.92
CA ILE A 145 -7.28 3.73 -15.69
C ILE A 145 -7.54 2.65 -14.63
N VAL A 146 -7.35 2.98 -13.35
CA VAL A 146 -7.80 2.13 -12.24
C VAL A 146 -9.02 2.77 -11.61
N VAL A 147 -10.17 2.09 -11.69
CA VAL A 147 -11.42 2.53 -11.08
C VAL A 147 -11.63 1.77 -9.78
N SER A 148 -11.92 2.50 -8.70
CA SER A 148 -12.00 1.95 -7.36
C SER A 148 -13.38 2.11 -6.75
N ARG A 149 -13.64 1.30 -5.72
CA ARG A 149 -14.82 1.38 -4.85
C ARG A 149 -14.42 1.14 -3.40
N ALA A 150 -15.27 1.56 -2.49
CA ALA A 150 -15.10 1.36 -1.07
C ALA A 150 -16.26 0.57 -0.46
N LEU A 151 -16.03 -0.03 0.71
CA LEU A 151 -17.06 -0.60 1.55
C LEU A 151 -16.97 0.06 2.93
N ASP A 152 -18.02 0.77 3.32
CA ASP A 152 -18.14 1.35 4.66
C ASP A 152 -18.78 0.36 5.62
N PHE A 153 -18.12 0.13 6.74
CA PHE A 153 -18.60 -0.70 7.83
C PHE A 153 -18.84 0.13 9.07
N LYS A 154 -19.98 -0.13 9.73
CA LYS A 154 -20.24 0.32 11.10
C LYS A 154 -20.44 -0.89 11.98
N THR A 155 -19.72 -0.94 13.09
CA THR A 155 -19.74 -2.05 14.05
C THR A 155 -20.42 -1.60 15.34
N GLY A 156 -21.05 -2.55 16.04
CA GLY A 156 -21.66 -2.29 17.36
C GLY A 156 -20.63 -1.97 18.44
N GLU A 157 -19.40 -2.49 18.28
CA GLU A 157 -18.29 -2.35 19.23
C GLU A 157 -17.07 -1.68 18.56
N GLN A 158 -16.12 -1.23 19.38
CA GLN A 158 -14.86 -0.68 18.87
C GLN A 158 -14.05 -1.76 18.13
N VAL A 159 -13.51 -1.40 16.97
CA VAL A 159 -12.67 -2.31 16.18
C VAL A 159 -11.36 -2.59 16.92
N ASP A 160 -11.05 -3.85 17.17
CA ASP A 160 -9.75 -4.28 17.70
C ASP A 160 -8.71 -4.31 16.59
N VAL A 161 -8.04 -3.17 16.40
CA VAL A 161 -6.98 -2.99 15.39
C VAL A 161 -5.83 -3.97 15.58
N LYS A 162 -5.46 -4.27 16.83
CA LYS A 162 -4.38 -5.21 17.14
C LYS A 162 -4.72 -6.64 16.69
N GLN A 163 -5.94 -7.06 16.94
CA GLN A 163 -6.38 -8.37 16.51
C GLN A 163 -6.55 -8.43 14.98
N LEU A 164 -7.08 -7.37 14.36
CA LEU A 164 -7.17 -7.27 12.91
C LEU A 164 -5.77 -7.35 12.26
N LEU A 165 -4.77 -6.68 12.83
CA LEU A 165 -3.37 -6.75 12.37
C LEU A 165 -2.81 -8.18 12.45
N LYS A 166 -3.10 -8.89 13.56
CA LYS A 166 -2.71 -10.30 13.73
C LYS A 166 -3.36 -11.19 12.67
N ASN A 167 -4.64 -10.99 12.41
CA ASN A 167 -5.38 -11.75 11.41
C ASN A 167 -4.81 -11.51 10.01
N LEU A 168 -4.58 -10.25 9.62
CA LEU A 168 -3.97 -9.89 8.33
C LEU A 168 -2.60 -10.55 8.16
N ALA A 169 -1.77 -10.52 9.19
CA ALA A 169 -0.45 -11.12 9.16
C ALA A 169 -0.49 -12.65 8.95
N GLN A 170 -1.52 -13.34 9.47
CA GLN A 170 -1.69 -14.80 9.28
C GLN A 170 -1.94 -15.20 7.83
N TYR A 171 -2.68 -14.38 7.09
CA TYR A 171 -3.06 -14.65 5.70
C TYR A 171 -2.08 -14.07 4.67
N ASN A 172 -1.16 -13.18 5.08
CA ASN A 172 -0.26 -12.47 4.16
C ASN A 172 1.22 -12.86 4.33
N LYS A 173 1.53 -14.13 4.17
CA LYS A 173 2.89 -14.66 4.44
C LYS A 173 3.97 -14.16 3.48
N GLN A 174 3.63 -13.80 2.26
CA GLN A 174 4.57 -13.37 1.20
C GLN A 174 4.46 -11.89 0.86
N GLY A 175 3.54 -11.18 1.48
CA GLY A 175 3.31 -9.76 1.25
C GLY A 175 3.74 -8.88 2.44
N TYR A 176 3.15 -7.70 2.49
CA TYR A 176 3.48 -6.63 3.41
C TYR A 176 2.27 -6.35 4.31
N THR A 177 2.40 -6.61 5.60
CA THR A 177 1.34 -6.32 6.58
C THR A 177 1.71 -5.07 7.36
N PHE A 178 0.81 -4.10 7.44
CA PHE A 178 1.12 -2.81 8.02
C PHE A 178 -0.03 -2.24 8.87
N ALA A 179 0.35 -1.37 9.82
CA ALA A 179 -0.55 -0.49 10.55
C ALA A 179 0.16 0.86 10.77
N VAL A 180 -0.51 1.95 10.43
CA VAL A 180 0.00 3.31 10.55
C VAL A 180 -1.05 4.16 11.25
N ASP A 181 -0.64 4.86 12.31
CA ASP A 181 -1.51 5.82 12.96
C ASP A 181 -1.63 7.09 12.10
N LEU A 182 -2.87 7.48 11.77
CA LEU A 182 -3.24 8.68 11.03
C LEU A 182 -3.90 9.73 11.92
N SER A 183 -3.68 9.66 13.23
CA SER A 183 -4.35 10.56 14.19
C SER A 183 -3.83 11.98 14.09
N GLU A 184 -4.71 12.96 14.01
CA GLU A 184 -4.40 14.39 13.92
C GLU A 184 -3.66 14.96 15.15
N GLU A 185 -3.51 14.18 16.23
CA GLU A 185 -2.79 14.57 17.43
C GLU A 185 -1.28 14.82 17.21
N LYS A 186 -0.74 14.33 16.08
CA LYS A 186 0.68 14.47 15.72
C LYS A 186 1.05 15.87 15.24
N THR A 187 0.09 16.65 14.76
CA THR A 187 0.35 18.00 14.25
C THR A 187 0.62 18.96 15.40
N LEU A 188 1.84 19.47 15.51
CA LEU A 188 2.27 20.46 16.52
C LEU A 188 1.57 21.82 16.38
N SER A 189 0.84 22.06 15.30
CA SER A 189 0.07 23.30 15.12
C SER A 189 -1.23 23.27 15.92
N LYS A 190 -1.26 23.99 17.03
CA LYS A 190 -2.35 24.16 18.02
C LYS A 190 -3.68 24.71 17.47
N LYS A 191 -3.97 24.67 16.16
CA LYS A 191 -5.19 25.25 15.58
C LYS A 191 -6.05 24.23 14.87
N LYS A 192 -6.89 23.56 15.60
CA LYS A 192 -8.05 22.70 15.35
C LYS A 192 -7.85 21.28 15.88
N ARG A 193 -7.84 21.15 17.19
CA ARG A 193 -8.23 19.89 17.83
C ARG A 193 -9.76 19.76 17.68
N THR A 194 -10.21 19.21 16.58
CA THR A 194 -11.51 18.53 16.58
C THR A 194 -11.27 17.20 17.27
N ALA A 195 -12.14 16.83 18.20
CA ALA A 195 -12.10 15.55 18.91
C ALA A 195 -12.45 14.39 17.94
N ASN A 196 -11.70 14.26 16.85
CA ASN A 196 -11.80 13.18 15.89
C ASN A 196 -10.88 12.06 16.41
N GLY A 197 -11.47 10.96 16.89
CA GLY A 197 -10.81 9.83 17.53
C GLY A 197 -9.65 9.24 16.75
N LYS A 198 -8.94 8.30 17.36
CA LYS A 198 -7.80 7.59 16.75
C LYS A 198 -8.19 6.98 15.40
N ARG A 199 -7.38 7.22 14.38
CA ARG A 199 -7.57 6.75 13.02
C ARG A 199 -6.35 5.94 12.60
N THR A 200 -6.55 4.73 12.09
CA THR A 200 -5.47 3.82 11.71
C THR A 200 -5.66 3.32 10.29
N LEU A 201 -4.63 3.47 9.46
CA LEU A 201 -4.52 2.79 8.18
C LEU A 201 -3.92 1.40 8.43
N ILE A 202 -4.61 0.35 8.00
CA ILE A 202 -4.19 -1.03 8.21
C ILE A 202 -4.40 -1.86 6.95
N GLY A 203 -3.51 -2.82 6.67
CA GLY A 203 -3.66 -3.61 5.46
C GLY A 203 -2.63 -4.71 5.27
N ALA A 204 -2.80 -5.42 4.15
CA ALA A 204 -1.99 -6.56 3.73
C ALA A 204 -1.69 -6.47 2.22
N SER A 205 -0.78 -5.56 1.85
CA SER A 205 -0.39 -5.32 0.45
C SER A 205 0.48 -6.45 -0.11
N PRO A 206 0.25 -6.90 -1.34
CA PRO A 206 1.18 -7.78 -2.04
C PRO A 206 2.31 -7.04 -2.76
N GLU A 207 2.23 -5.71 -2.91
CA GLU A 207 3.01 -4.97 -3.89
C GLU A 207 4.10 -4.11 -3.25
N LEU A 208 5.36 -4.39 -3.62
CA LEU A 208 6.50 -3.54 -3.33
C LEU A 208 6.60 -2.45 -4.40
N LEU A 209 6.51 -1.19 -3.98
CA LEU A 209 6.79 -0.08 -4.87
C LEU A 209 8.29 0.00 -5.16
N VAL A 210 9.11 0.10 -4.13
CA VAL A 210 10.57 0.10 -4.23
C VAL A 210 11.24 -0.17 -2.89
N SER A 211 12.37 -0.85 -2.92
CA SER A 211 13.31 -0.94 -1.80
C SER A 211 14.72 -0.58 -2.25
N LYS A 212 15.50 -0.03 -1.32
CA LYS A 212 16.89 0.32 -1.52
C LYS A 212 17.73 -0.18 -0.35
N ASN A 213 18.89 -0.74 -0.65
CA ASN A 213 19.92 -1.09 0.33
C ASN A 213 21.31 -0.80 -0.28
N GLY A 214 22.00 0.22 0.25
CA GLY A 214 23.22 0.75 -0.34
C GLY A 214 22.98 1.28 -1.75
N LYS A 215 23.61 0.70 -2.76
CA LYS A 215 23.37 1.01 -4.16
C LYS A 215 22.36 0.07 -4.85
N THR A 216 21.91 -0.97 -4.17
CA THR A 216 20.97 -1.93 -4.77
C THR A 216 19.55 -1.41 -4.65
N LEU A 217 18.86 -1.34 -5.78
CA LEU A 217 17.44 -1.03 -5.92
C LEU A 217 16.69 -2.29 -6.30
N PHE A 218 15.50 -2.46 -5.74
CA PHE A 218 14.57 -3.52 -6.13
C PHE A 218 13.14 -2.97 -6.14
N ALA A 219 12.40 -3.24 -7.21
CA ALA A 219 10.97 -2.96 -7.35
C ALA A 219 10.25 -4.19 -7.89
N ASN A 220 8.98 -4.36 -7.52
CA ASN A 220 8.19 -5.50 -7.98
C ASN A 220 6.75 -5.06 -8.29
N PRO A 221 6.51 -4.39 -9.43
CA PRO A 221 5.18 -4.00 -9.85
C PRO A 221 4.30 -5.22 -10.16
N LEU A 222 3.04 -5.10 -9.78
CA LEU A 222 1.99 -6.08 -10.02
C LEU A 222 0.85 -5.43 -10.84
N ALA A 223 0.46 -6.07 -11.93
CA ALA A 223 -0.74 -5.71 -12.70
C ALA A 223 -1.24 -6.93 -13.46
N GLY A 224 -2.55 -6.98 -13.70
CA GLY A 224 -3.21 -8.20 -14.15
C GLY A 224 -3.43 -9.19 -13.01
N SER A 225 -4.68 -9.64 -12.83
CA SER A 225 -5.00 -10.55 -11.73
C SER A 225 -6.17 -11.49 -12.06
N ARG A 226 -6.22 -12.63 -11.32
CA ARG A 226 -7.35 -13.57 -11.34
C ARG A 226 -7.66 -14.04 -9.93
N PRO A 227 -8.94 -14.17 -9.55
CA PRO A 227 -9.32 -14.76 -8.28
C PRO A 227 -8.81 -16.20 -8.15
N ARG A 228 -8.36 -16.56 -6.94
CA ARG A 228 -8.02 -17.94 -6.59
C ARG A 228 -9.29 -18.83 -6.57
N SER A 229 -9.10 -20.14 -6.63
CA SER A 229 -10.15 -21.12 -6.46
C SER A 229 -9.73 -22.15 -5.42
N ASP A 230 -10.72 -22.65 -4.65
CA ASP A 230 -10.51 -23.78 -3.72
C ASP A 230 -10.35 -25.11 -4.45
N ASP A 231 -10.86 -25.21 -5.70
CA ASP A 231 -10.59 -26.33 -6.59
C ASP A 231 -9.21 -26.18 -7.23
N PRO A 232 -8.26 -27.10 -6.98
CA PRO A 232 -6.89 -27.02 -7.48
C PRO A 232 -6.79 -27.00 -9.01
N GLU A 233 -7.66 -27.70 -9.73
CA GLU A 233 -7.64 -27.74 -11.21
C GLU A 233 -8.10 -26.40 -11.78
N GLU A 234 -9.17 -25.85 -11.24
CA GLU A 234 -9.67 -24.53 -11.60
C GLU A 234 -8.67 -23.43 -11.22
N ASP A 235 -8.04 -23.52 -10.05
CA ASP A 235 -7.01 -22.55 -9.64
C ASP A 235 -5.82 -22.53 -10.60
N GLN A 236 -5.35 -23.72 -11.01
CA GLN A 236 -4.29 -23.84 -12.00
C GLN A 236 -4.72 -23.32 -13.38
N ARG A 237 -5.96 -23.58 -13.80
CA ARG A 237 -6.52 -23.06 -15.06
C ARG A 237 -6.51 -21.54 -15.08
N ARG A 238 -6.98 -20.88 -14.00
CA ARG A 238 -6.98 -19.41 -13.86
C ARG A 238 -5.57 -18.82 -13.90
N ALA A 239 -4.61 -19.48 -13.27
CA ALA A 239 -3.20 -19.07 -13.30
C ALA A 239 -2.62 -19.10 -14.73
N LEU A 240 -2.92 -20.17 -15.49
CA LEU A 240 -2.46 -20.31 -16.88
C LEU A 240 -3.19 -19.33 -17.81
N GLU A 241 -4.47 -19.08 -17.61
CA GLU A 241 -5.21 -18.09 -18.37
C GLU A 241 -4.62 -16.68 -18.19
N LEU A 242 -4.26 -16.32 -16.94
CA LEU A 242 -3.63 -15.03 -16.66
C LEU A 242 -2.30 -14.87 -17.41
N LEU A 243 -1.45 -15.91 -17.43
CA LEU A 243 -0.17 -15.89 -18.15
C LEU A 243 -0.30 -15.77 -19.67
N ASN A 244 -1.45 -16.17 -20.24
CA ASN A 244 -1.69 -16.17 -21.67
C ASN A 244 -2.69 -15.11 -22.13
N SER A 245 -3.19 -14.28 -21.21
CA SER A 245 -4.14 -13.22 -21.54
C SER A 245 -3.41 -12.01 -22.15
N GLU A 246 -3.63 -11.75 -23.42
CA GLU A 246 -3.07 -10.58 -24.10
C GLU A 246 -3.48 -9.25 -23.41
N LYS A 247 -4.72 -9.17 -22.93
CA LYS A 247 -5.22 -8.02 -22.15
C LYS A 247 -4.37 -7.79 -20.89
N ASP A 248 -4.18 -8.84 -20.06
CA ASP A 248 -3.49 -8.72 -18.78
C ASP A 248 -1.99 -8.50 -18.97
N LEU A 249 -1.39 -9.14 -19.98
CA LEU A 249 0.01 -8.90 -20.36
C LEU A 249 0.25 -7.46 -20.83
N TYR A 250 -0.68 -6.90 -21.62
CA TYR A 250 -0.61 -5.50 -22.02
C TYR A 250 -0.73 -4.56 -20.81
N GLU A 251 -1.73 -4.80 -19.95
CA GLU A 251 -1.90 -4.04 -18.72
C GLU A 251 -0.62 -4.04 -17.86
N HIS A 252 0.01 -5.20 -17.72
CA HIS A 252 1.24 -5.37 -16.97
C HIS A 252 2.42 -4.63 -17.61
N ALA A 253 2.56 -4.73 -18.94
CA ALA A 253 3.64 -4.10 -19.69
C ALA A 253 3.63 -2.56 -19.52
N VAL A 254 2.46 -1.92 -19.55
CA VAL A 254 2.31 -0.48 -19.30
C VAL A 254 2.89 -0.09 -17.95
N VAL A 255 2.68 -0.89 -16.91
CA VAL A 255 3.22 -0.61 -15.56
C VAL A 255 4.73 -0.81 -15.52
N VAL A 256 5.23 -1.93 -16.05
CA VAL A 256 6.67 -2.27 -16.05
C VAL A 256 7.47 -1.23 -16.82
N ASP A 257 6.99 -0.81 -17.99
CA ASP A 257 7.65 0.18 -18.84
C ASP A 257 7.77 1.53 -18.13
N MET A 258 6.69 2.00 -17.49
CA MET A 258 6.73 3.25 -16.71
C MET A 258 7.72 3.16 -15.54
N VAL A 259 7.72 2.05 -14.79
CA VAL A 259 8.65 1.85 -13.66
C VAL A 259 10.10 1.85 -14.17
N ARG A 260 10.38 1.14 -15.27
CA ARG A 260 11.71 1.13 -15.90
C ARG A 260 12.14 2.52 -16.33
N GLU A 261 11.27 3.26 -17.03
CA GLU A 261 11.56 4.61 -17.51
C GLU A 261 11.82 5.58 -16.36
N ALA A 262 11.01 5.53 -15.31
CA ALA A 262 11.14 6.41 -14.14
C ALA A 262 12.43 6.12 -13.33
N LEU A 263 12.87 4.86 -13.25
CA LEU A 263 14.07 4.48 -12.48
C LEU A 263 15.37 4.59 -13.29
N THR A 264 15.33 4.51 -14.61
CA THR A 264 16.52 4.55 -15.49
C THR A 264 17.44 5.78 -15.22
N PRO A 265 16.94 7.01 -14.99
CA PRO A 265 17.80 8.15 -14.69
C PRO A 265 18.66 7.97 -13.42
N PHE A 266 18.19 7.21 -12.43
CA PHE A 266 18.87 6.99 -11.16
C PHE A 266 19.86 5.81 -11.22
N CYS A 267 19.72 4.91 -12.17
CA CYS A 267 20.45 3.64 -12.24
C CYS A 267 21.66 3.71 -13.19
N GLU A 268 22.77 3.11 -12.76
CA GLU A 268 23.90 2.79 -13.61
C GLU A 268 23.56 1.56 -14.48
N THR A 269 22.90 0.55 -13.87
CA THR A 269 22.35 -0.61 -14.55
C THR A 269 20.92 -0.87 -14.06
N ILE A 270 20.05 -1.32 -14.95
CA ILE A 270 18.69 -1.76 -14.61
C ILE A 270 18.38 -3.05 -15.38
N GLU A 271 17.93 -4.06 -14.67
CA GLU A 271 17.58 -5.37 -15.21
C GLU A 271 16.07 -5.57 -15.07
N VAL A 272 15.41 -5.79 -16.20
CA VAL A 272 13.97 -6.01 -16.29
C VAL A 272 13.72 -7.29 -17.08
N PRO A 273 13.13 -8.34 -16.49
CA PRO A 273 12.72 -9.53 -17.20
C PRO A 273 11.77 -9.22 -18.35
N THR A 274 11.93 -9.93 -19.48
CA THR A 274 11.10 -9.74 -20.68
C THR A 274 9.67 -10.29 -20.52
N LEU A 275 9.49 -11.28 -19.63
CA LEU A 275 8.19 -11.89 -19.34
C LEU A 275 7.92 -11.83 -17.84
N PRO A 276 6.66 -11.59 -17.47
CA PRO A 276 6.26 -11.64 -16.07
C PRO A 276 6.25 -13.07 -15.53
N SER A 277 6.38 -13.19 -14.23
CA SER A 277 6.12 -14.40 -13.46
C SER A 277 4.76 -14.34 -12.77
N LEU A 278 4.29 -15.47 -12.25
CA LEU A 278 3.11 -15.54 -11.41
C LEU A 278 3.48 -15.48 -9.93
N ILE A 279 2.82 -14.62 -9.19
CA ILE A 279 2.78 -14.70 -7.73
C ILE A 279 1.35 -14.93 -7.26
N LYS A 280 1.21 -15.48 -6.07
CA LYS A 280 -0.10 -15.75 -5.45
C LYS A 280 -0.21 -15.11 -4.08
N THR A 281 -1.37 -14.57 -3.82
CA THR A 281 -1.87 -14.27 -2.47
C THR A 281 -2.90 -15.31 -2.07
N ASP A 282 -3.48 -15.20 -0.88
CA ASP A 282 -4.58 -16.09 -0.48
C ASP A 282 -5.80 -15.93 -1.40
N ALA A 283 -6.09 -14.70 -1.88
CA ALA A 283 -7.27 -14.38 -2.68
C ALA A 283 -7.04 -14.34 -4.20
N MET A 284 -5.81 -14.03 -4.66
CA MET A 284 -5.55 -13.67 -6.05
C MET A 284 -4.27 -14.28 -6.60
N TRP A 285 -4.25 -14.57 -7.90
CA TRP A 285 -3.06 -14.64 -8.75
C TRP A 285 -2.74 -13.26 -9.32
N HIS A 286 -1.45 -12.94 -9.46
CA HIS A 286 -0.97 -11.71 -10.10
C HIS A 286 0.18 -11.98 -11.05
N LEU A 287 0.26 -11.19 -12.13
CA LEU A 287 1.49 -11.02 -12.89
C LEU A 287 2.45 -10.12 -12.11
N SER A 288 3.72 -10.48 -12.12
CA SER A 288 4.79 -9.87 -11.33
C SER A 288 6.07 -9.78 -12.15
N THR A 289 6.76 -8.64 -12.08
CA THR A 289 8.08 -8.46 -12.70
C THR A 289 9.06 -7.91 -11.67
N GLU A 290 10.08 -8.69 -11.34
CA GLU A 290 11.15 -8.28 -10.42
C GLU A 290 12.17 -7.43 -11.17
N ILE A 291 12.29 -6.16 -10.80
CA ILE A 291 13.19 -5.17 -11.38
C ILE A 291 14.34 -4.93 -10.43
N TYR A 292 15.56 -5.14 -10.88
CA TYR A 292 16.78 -4.88 -10.12
C TYR A 292 17.56 -3.73 -10.75
N GLY A 293 18.14 -2.88 -9.92
CA GLY A 293 18.98 -1.77 -10.37
C GLY A 293 20.18 -1.52 -9.47
N THR A 294 21.24 -0.99 -10.07
CA THR A 294 22.38 -0.43 -9.35
C THR A 294 22.34 1.09 -9.47
N LEU A 295 22.19 1.79 -8.36
CA LEU A 295 22.11 3.25 -8.34
C LEU A 295 23.45 3.90 -8.70
N LYS A 296 23.40 4.99 -9.48
CA LYS A 296 24.55 5.86 -9.77
C LYS A 296 25.12 6.46 -8.48
N GLN A 297 24.22 6.91 -7.61
CA GLN A 297 24.55 7.59 -6.36
C GLN A 297 23.98 6.85 -5.16
N ALA A 298 24.81 6.57 -4.17
CA ALA A 298 24.38 5.84 -2.96
C ALA A 298 23.51 6.72 -2.04
N ASN A 299 23.54 8.03 -2.16
CA ASN A 299 22.75 8.97 -1.37
C ASN A 299 21.33 9.22 -1.90
N THR A 300 20.95 8.71 -3.07
CA THR A 300 19.54 8.69 -3.50
C THR A 300 18.73 7.92 -2.47
N SER A 301 17.71 8.54 -1.88
CA SER A 301 16.92 7.87 -0.84
C SER A 301 15.83 6.97 -1.43
N SER A 302 15.44 5.93 -0.66
CA SER A 302 14.31 5.06 -1.01
C SER A 302 13.00 5.84 -1.16
N LEU A 303 12.83 6.91 -0.37
CA LEU A 303 11.67 7.79 -0.47
C LEU A 303 11.67 8.62 -1.76
N GLU A 304 12.83 9.13 -2.20
CA GLU A 304 12.95 9.85 -3.47
C GLU A 304 12.56 8.95 -4.65
N LEU A 305 13.04 7.70 -4.65
CA LEU A 305 12.67 6.71 -5.65
C LEU A 305 11.18 6.39 -5.61
N ALA A 306 10.61 6.22 -4.39
CA ALA A 306 9.20 5.94 -4.21
C ALA A 306 8.31 7.09 -4.72
N ILE A 307 8.65 8.35 -4.42
CA ILE A 307 7.92 9.53 -4.92
C ILE A 307 8.00 9.63 -6.44
N THR A 308 9.14 9.28 -7.04
CA THR A 308 9.30 9.28 -8.50
C THR A 308 8.37 8.28 -9.19
N LEU A 309 8.12 7.14 -8.54
CA LEU A 309 7.22 6.11 -9.05
C LEU A 309 5.75 6.38 -8.75
N HIS A 310 5.45 7.17 -7.72
CA HIS A 310 4.10 7.33 -7.20
C HIS A 310 3.30 8.39 -7.96
N PRO A 311 2.00 8.13 -8.26
CA PRO A 311 1.38 6.80 -8.27
C PRO A 311 1.73 6.05 -9.57
N THR A 312 1.91 4.74 -9.46
CA THR A 312 2.15 3.89 -10.64
C THR A 312 0.88 3.69 -11.47
N PRO A 313 0.99 3.30 -12.77
CA PRO A 313 -0.18 2.90 -13.55
C PRO A 313 -0.90 1.66 -13.00
N ALA A 314 -0.28 0.90 -12.09
CA ALA A 314 -0.92 -0.23 -11.40
C ALA A 314 -2.08 0.19 -10.50
N VAL A 315 -2.07 1.44 -10.01
CA VAL A 315 -3.08 1.97 -9.07
C VAL A 315 -3.72 3.27 -9.54
N CYS A 316 -3.20 3.91 -10.57
CA CYS A 316 -3.74 5.14 -11.13
C CYS A 316 -4.20 4.95 -12.57
N GLY A 317 -3.28 4.72 -13.47
CA GLY A 317 -3.49 4.61 -14.92
C GLY A 317 -2.39 5.30 -15.71
N TYR A 318 -2.53 5.34 -17.03
CA TYR A 318 -1.54 5.92 -17.93
C TYR A 318 -2.19 6.64 -19.13
N PRO A 319 -1.72 7.85 -19.51
CA PRO A 319 -0.77 8.71 -18.79
C PRO A 319 -1.29 9.12 -17.41
N THR A 320 -0.43 9.05 -16.38
CA THR A 320 -0.82 9.14 -14.97
C THR A 320 -1.60 10.42 -14.62
N SER A 321 -1.24 11.59 -15.19
CA SER A 321 -1.95 12.84 -14.90
C SER A 321 -3.38 12.84 -15.41
N LEU A 322 -3.60 12.38 -16.64
CA LEU A 322 -4.92 12.34 -17.26
C LEU A 322 -5.81 11.27 -16.60
N ALA A 323 -5.23 10.09 -16.32
CA ALA A 323 -5.94 9.03 -15.61
C ALA A 323 -6.36 9.48 -14.20
N ARG A 324 -5.52 10.23 -13.48
CA ARG A 324 -5.87 10.76 -12.16
C ARG A 324 -6.99 11.80 -12.23
N ASP A 325 -6.97 12.69 -13.21
CA ASP A 325 -8.05 13.67 -13.39
C ASP A 325 -9.38 12.96 -13.67
N ALA A 326 -9.39 11.91 -14.52
CA ALA A 326 -10.56 11.08 -14.77
C ALA A 326 -11.03 10.31 -13.52
N ILE A 327 -10.11 9.82 -12.67
CA ILE A 327 -10.45 9.18 -11.40
C ILE A 327 -11.25 10.13 -10.49
N TYR A 328 -10.84 11.39 -10.38
CA TYR A 328 -11.57 12.39 -9.57
C TYR A 328 -12.97 12.70 -10.10
N GLU A 329 -13.20 12.54 -11.40
CA GLU A 329 -14.52 12.74 -12.00
C GLU A 329 -15.42 11.51 -11.84
N ILE A 330 -14.83 10.31 -11.83
CA ILE A 330 -15.54 9.02 -11.79
C ILE A 330 -15.85 8.56 -10.37
N GLU A 331 -14.87 8.66 -9.46
CA GLU A 331 -15.02 8.11 -8.10
C GLU A 331 -15.74 9.09 -7.17
N PRO A 332 -16.84 8.66 -6.48
CA PRO A 332 -17.61 9.55 -5.60
C PRO A 332 -17.01 9.67 -4.19
N PHE A 333 -15.75 9.29 -4.00
CA PHE A 333 -15.06 9.32 -2.71
C PHE A 333 -13.59 9.72 -2.87
N ASP A 334 -13.01 10.21 -1.79
CA ASP A 334 -11.59 10.49 -1.71
C ASP A 334 -10.82 9.22 -1.35
N ARG A 335 -9.74 8.94 -2.09
CA ARG A 335 -8.86 7.80 -1.85
C ARG A 335 -8.01 7.96 -0.58
N GLY A 336 -7.70 9.18 -0.17
CA GLY A 336 -6.82 9.47 0.96
C GLY A 336 -5.50 8.71 0.84
N PHE A 337 -5.22 7.80 1.78
CA PHE A 337 -4.02 6.95 1.76
C PHE A 337 -4.17 5.65 0.95
N PHE A 338 -5.36 5.28 0.53
CA PHE A 338 -5.54 4.15 -0.40
C PHE A 338 -4.87 4.46 -1.74
N THR A 339 -4.17 3.49 -2.31
CA THR A 339 -3.32 3.65 -3.50
C THR A 339 -2.18 4.67 -3.37
N GLY A 340 -1.95 5.15 -2.14
CA GLY A 340 -0.75 5.84 -1.74
C GLY A 340 0.40 4.86 -1.46
N MET A 341 1.28 5.22 -0.54
CA MET A 341 2.37 4.33 -0.13
C MET A 341 2.63 4.38 1.37
N VAL A 342 3.05 3.24 1.93
CA VAL A 342 3.51 3.08 3.31
C VAL A 342 4.93 2.58 3.31
N GLY A 343 5.77 3.08 4.21
CA GLY A 343 7.14 2.61 4.26
C GLY A 343 8.00 3.33 5.29
N TRP A 344 9.30 3.16 5.11
CA TRP A 344 10.32 3.74 5.97
C TRP A 344 11.60 4.02 5.19
N CYS A 345 12.41 4.96 5.70
CA CYS A 345 13.79 5.15 5.28
C CYS A 345 14.67 5.59 6.45
N ASP A 346 15.93 5.16 6.44
CA ASP A 346 16.93 5.55 7.42
C ASP A 346 17.79 6.74 6.98
N ALA A 347 18.70 7.15 7.83
CA ALA A 347 19.61 8.27 7.55
C ALA A 347 20.63 8.03 6.42
N ASN A 348 20.76 6.78 5.93
CA ASN A 348 21.56 6.44 4.75
C ASN A 348 20.70 6.44 3.47
N GLY A 349 19.43 6.73 3.59
CA GLY A 349 18.45 6.65 2.53
C GLY A 349 18.01 5.21 2.21
N ASP A 350 18.46 4.19 2.96
CA ASP A 350 18.00 2.81 2.81
C ASP A 350 16.58 2.68 3.34
N GLY A 351 15.76 1.85 2.68
CA GLY A 351 14.37 1.73 3.08
C GLY A 351 13.53 0.88 2.15
N GLU A 352 12.23 0.84 2.48
CA GLU A 352 11.25 0.02 1.78
C GLU A 352 9.90 0.75 1.78
N TRP A 353 9.30 0.89 0.59
CA TRP A 353 8.02 1.54 0.36
C TRP A 353 7.10 0.60 -0.42
N ILE A 354 5.90 0.42 0.07
CA ILE A 354 4.88 -0.47 -0.49
C ILE A 354 3.68 0.34 -0.98
N VAL A 355 2.98 -0.17 -1.96
CA VAL A 355 1.71 0.40 -2.42
C VAL A 355 0.60 0.09 -1.40
N THR A 356 -0.16 1.11 -1.01
CA THR A 356 -1.23 0.97 -0.01
C THR A 356 -2.50 0.42 -0.66
N ILE A 357 -2.58 -0.88 -0.78
CA ILE A 357 -3.74 -1.63 -1.28
C ILE A 357 -4.09 -2.78 -0.34
N ARG A 358 -5.25 -3.43 -0.54
CA ARG A 358 -5.78 -4.43 0.39
C ARG A 358 -5.80 -3.89 1.82
N CYS A 359 -6.35 -2.70 1.99
CA CYS A 359 -6.28 -1.93 3.22
C CYS A 359 -7.64 -1.40 3.64
N ALA A 360 -7.67 -0.91 4.85
CA ALA A 360 -8.79 -0.17 5.40
C ALA A 360 -8.31 1.02 6.25
N GLU A 361 -9.12 2.05 6.33
CA GLU A 361 -9.04 3.06 7.38
C GLU A 361 -10.01 2.71 8.49
N VAL A 362 -9.48 2.55 9.70
CA VAL A 362 -10.25 2.22 10.90
C VAL A 362 -10.38 3.46 11.77
N LYS A 363 -11.61 3.77 12.20
CA LYS A 363 -11.91 4.86 13.13
C LYS A 363 -12.94 4.38 14.12
N GLU A 364 -12.51 4.12 15.37
CA GLU A 364 -13.38 3.69 16.47
C GLU A 364 -14.28 2.49 16.12
N ARG A 365 -15.53 2.75 15.75
CA ARG A 365 -16.57 1.76 15.41
C ARG A 365 -16.89 1.75 13.92
N SER A 366 -16.06 2.36 13.11
CA SER A 366 -16.22 2.38 11.65
C SER A 366 -14.94 1.97 10.94
N MET A 367 -15.11 1.42 9.76
CA MET A 367 -14.01 1.00 8.91
C MET A 367 -14.40 1.20 7.46
N ARG A 368 -13.50 1.77 6.65
CA ARG A 368 -13.65 1.87 5.21
C ARG A 368 -12.59 1.01 4.53
N LEU A 369 -13.06 -0.02 3.83
CA LEU A 369 -12.23 -0.87 2.98
C LEU A 369 -12.19 -0.32 1.58
N PHE A 370 -11.10 -0.61 0.84
CA PHE A 370 -10.92 -0.15 -0.53
C PHE A 370 -10.48 -1.28 -1.46
N ALA A 371 -10.97 -1.25 -2.70
CA ALA A 371 -10.51 -2.09 -3.79
C ALA A 371 -10.65 -1.36 -5.12
N GLY A 372 -9.76 -1.62 -6.08
CA GLY A 372 -9.81 -1.08 -7.43
C GLY A 372 -9.41 -2.13 -8.45
N ALA A 373 -9.88 -1.98 -9.69
CA ALA A 373 -9.54 -2.81 -10.83
C ALA A 373 -8.97 -1.98 -11.99
N GLY A 374 -7.99 -2.55 -12.70
CA GLY A 374 -7.36 -1.93 -13.84
C GLY A 374 -8.21 -2.09 -15.10
N VAL A 375 -8.59 -0.97 -15.69
CA VAL A 375 -9.39 -0.91 -16.92
C VAL A 375 -8.49 -0.55 -18.09
N VAL A 376 -8.49 -1.40 -19.11
CA VAL A 376 -7.79 -1.23 -20.39
C VAL A 376 -8.74 -1.54 -21.55
N ALA A 377 -8.32 -1.31 -22.78
CA ALA A 377 -9.11 -1.71 -23.95
C ALA A 377 -9.48 -3.21 -23.87
N GLY A 378 -10.77 -3.52 -24.01
CA GLY A 378 -11.29 -4.88 -23.89
C GLY A 378 -11.72 -5.31 -22.49
N SER A 379 -11.56 -4.49 -21.46
CA SER A 379 -12.15 -4.69 -20.14
C SER A 379 -13.68 -4.70 -20.21
N LYS A 380 -14.32 -5.44 -19.29
CA LYS A 380 -15.77 -5.49 -19.12
C LYS A 380 -16.15 -5.10 -17.71
N ALA A 381 -17.11 -4.20 -17.56
CA ALA A 381 -17.49 -3.63 -16.27
C ALA A 381 -17.85 -4.68 -15.21
N GLU A 382 -18.56 -5.75 -15.60
CA GLU A 382 -18.93 -6.86 -14.72
C GLU A 382 -17.72 -7.67 -14.27
N GLU A 383 -16.72 -7.90 -15.13
CA GLU A 383 -15.49 -8.60 -14.80
C GLU A 383 -14.65 -7.78 -13.79
N GLU A 384 -14.55 -6.46 -13.99
CA GLU A 384 -13.83 -5.55 -13.09
C GLU A 384 -14.55 -5.39 -11.74
N LEU A 385 -15.90 -5.40 -11.71
CA LEU A 385 -16.66 -5.46 -10.46
C LEU A 385 -16.32 -6.73 -9.66
N ASN A 386 -16.38 -7.90 -10.31
CA ASN A 386 -16.04 -9.19 -9.68
C ASN A 386 -14.58 -9.21 -9.17
N GLU A 387 -13.66 -8.56 -9.89
CA GLU A 387 -12.28 -8.42 -9.45
C GLU A 387 -12.16 -7.61 -8.15
N THR A 388 -12.88 -6.50 -8.04
CA THR A 388 -12.88 -5.70 -6.79
C THR A 388 -13.48 -6.49 -5.63
N GLU A 389 -14.51 -7.29 -5.84
CA GLU A 389 -15.08 -8.17 -4.81
C GLU A 389 -14.07 -9.19 -4.31
N ALA A 390 -13.36 -9.85 -5.22
CA ALA A 390 -12.29 -10.78 -4.83
C ALA A 390 -11.16 -10.07 -4.05
N LYS A 391 -10.85 -8.82 -4.39
CA LYS A 391 -9.84 -8.01 -3.69
C LYS A 391 -10.28 -7.61 -2.29
N PHE A 392 -11.56 -7.36 -2.04
CA PHE A 392 -12.08 -7.12 -0.69
C PHE A 392 -11.92 -8.31 0.25
N ARG A 393 -11.90 -9.54 -0.27
CA ARG A 393 -11.81 -10.78 0.54
C ARG A 393 -10.61 -10.77 1.49
N THR A 394 -9.48 -10.17 1.12
CA THR A 394 -8.32 -10.07 2.02
C THR A 394 -8.68 -9.42 3.35
N MET A 395 -9.41 -8.31 3.30
CA MET A 395 -9.84 -7.60 4.50
C MET A 395 -11.02 -8.31 5.17
N LEU A 396 -12.02 -8.76 4.41
CA LEU A 396 -13.20 -9.45 4.93
C LEU A 396 -12.82 -10.73 5.69
N HIS A 397 -11.93 -11.55 5.16
CA HIS A 397 -11.42 -12.74 5.85
C HIS A 397 -10.68 -12.39 7.15
N ALA A 398 -9.87 -11.32 7.14
CA ALA A 398 -9.20 -10.85 8.35
C ALA A 398 -10.18 -10.35 9.42
N MET A 399 -11.35 -9.85 9.00
CA MET A 399 -12.46 -9.47 9.85
C MET A 399 -13.32 -10.66 10.32
N GLY A 400 -13.04 -11.89 9.82
CA GLY A 400 -13.81 -13.08 10.12
C GLY A 400 -15.11 -13.20 9.32
N ILE A 401 -15.31 -12.36 8.32
CA ILE A 401 -16.45 -12.42 7.40
C ILE A 401 -16.07 -13.43 6.30
N LYS A 402 -16.85 -14.52 6.22
CA LYS A 402 -16.74 -15.52 5.15
C LYS A 402 -17.85 -15.27 4.14
N ASP A 403 -17.57 -15.60 2.87
CA ASP A 403 -18.53 -15.58 1.74
C ASP A 403 -19.75 -16.42 2.06
#